data_5277259bd6f048fe1594f0e0921ca8e7
#
_entry.id   5277259bd6f048fe1594f0e0921ca8e7
#
_cell.length_a   1.000
_cell.length_b   1.000
_cell.length_c   1.000
_cell.angle_alpha   90.00
_cell.angle_beta   90.00
_cell.angle_gamma   90.00
#
_symmetry.space_group_name_H-M   'P 1'
#
loop_
_entity.id
_entity.type
_entity.pdbx_description
1 polymer ?
#
loop_
_entity_poly.entity_id
_entity_poly.type
_entity_poly.pdbx_seq_one_letter_code
_entity_poly.pdbx_strand_id
1 'polypeptide(L)'
;YPIIQFASSLLPDEQGRLASIFRDRLFLVGFLFSFLLLFNNYLCRWFPNELIPVKFWLNFTPAIKLFPTVIHGKGGMLFSPQLIMTVIGLAYFLPSEASLSMWFGPWLYCVIAGIFATYGIEVRSSKMMSMALEPFIFAGGYFAILMIILYTGRQFYWNTLKRSVGLRSREAIPDFAIVGMRLFLAGTILFILQLHLVGLHWSIGVIYTFIAIMVFAVVSRVLAETGAFEIGTYVYPCVILWGFLGAGALGPQNLVIMFLVSTVLLAAPGWCVMPFFNQAMKLADGHQIQLNKTVKWGLVV
;
A
#
# COMPACT_ATOMS: atom_id res chain seq x y z
N TYR A 1 -10.03 10.72 -0.19
CA TYR A 1 -9.34 10.20 1.03
C TYR A 1 -10.34 9.56 2.01
N PRO A 2 -10.78 8.31 1.78
CA PRO A 2 -11.79 7.64 2.62
C PRO A 2 -11.38 7.49 4.09
N ILE A 3 -10.11 7.13 4.36
CA ILE A 3 -9.60 6.99 5.73
C ILE A 3 -9.66 8.31 6.49
N ILE A 4 -9.43 9.43 5.81
CA ILE A 4 -9.50 10.76 6.42
C ILE A 4 -10.95 11.10 6.80
N GLN A 5 -11.93 10.78 5.95
CA GLN A 5 -13.33 10.97 6.26
C GLN A 5 -13.75 10.16 7.49
N PHE A 6 -13.31 8.90 7.55
CA PHE A 6 -13.50 8.07 8.73
C PHE A 6 -12.84 8.67 9.97
N ALA A 7 -11.55 9.05 9.88
CA ALA A 7 -10.83 9.66 10.99
C ALA A 7 -11.48 10.98 11.46
N SER A 8 -11.90 11.83 10.51
CA SER A 8 -12.59 13.10 10.83
C SER A 8 -13.89 12.88 11.58
N SER A 9 -14.63 11.80 11.28
CA SER A 9 -15.89 11.49 11.99
C SER A 9 -15.69 11.07 13.45
N LEU A 10 -14.46 10.65 13.81
CA LEU A 10 -14.10 10.22 15.18
C LEU A 10 -13.47 11.34 16.01
N LEU A 11 -13.06 12.45 15.36
CA LEU A 11 -12.45 13.56 16.07
C LEU A 11 -13.48 14.30 16.92
N PRO A 12 -13.08 14.81 18.08
CA PRO A 12 -13.95 15.66 18.90
C PRO A 12 -14.29 16.95 18.17
N ASP A 13 -15.47 17.50 18.46
CA ASP A 13 -15.91 18.81 17.95
C ASP A 13 -14.97 19.93 18.44
N GLU A 14 -15.04 21.11 17.80
CA GLU A 14 -14.26 22.32 18.19
C GLU A 14 -14.40 22.69 19.69
N GLN A 15 -15.46 22.22 20.34
CA GLN A 15 -15.71 22.40 21.78
C GLN A 15 -15.10 21.31 22.65
N GLY A 16 -14.31 20.39 22.08
CA GLY A 16 -13.69 19.28 22.80
C GLY A 16 -14.67 18.19 23.29
N ARG A 17 -15.90 18.18 22.77
CA ARG A 17 -16.87 17.12 23.08
C ARG A 17 -16.65 15.91 22.22
N LEU A 18 -16.91 14.72 22.77
CA LEU A 18 -16.86 13.47 22.01
C LEU A 18 -17.68 13.59 20.73
N ALA A 19 -17.13 13.06 19.63
CA ALA A 19 -17.80 13.06 18.33
C ALA A 19 -19.24 12.57 18.43
N SER A 20 -20.17 13.21 17.71
CA SER A 20 -21.60 12.90 17.74
C SER A 20 -21.90 11.45 17.39
N ILE A 21 -21.03 10.82 16.60
CA ILE A 21 -21.16 9.42 16.18
C ILE A 21 -21.25 8.44 17.37
N PHE A 22 -20.55 8.71 18.48
CA PHE A 22 -20.59 7.85 19.67
C PHE A 22 -21.93 7.91 20.41
N ARG A 23 -22.80 8.86 20.08
CA ARG A 23 -24.15 9.00 20.63
C ARG A 23 -25.23 8.49 19.69
N ASP A 24 -24.86 8.13 18.46
CA ASP A 24 -25.80 7.62 17.47
C ASP A 24 -26.22 6.18 17.86
N ARG A 25 -27.53 5.95 17.87
CA ARG A 25 -28.11 4.63 18.19
C ARG A 25 -27.67 3.56 17.20
N LEU A 26 -27.58 3.88 15.93
CA LEU A 26 -27.14 2.94 14.90
C LEU A 26 -25.68 2.53 15.09
N PHE A 27 -24.84 3.49 15.44
CA PHE A 27 -23.43 3.20 15.79
C PHE A 27 -23.34 2.28 17.01
N LEU A 28 -24.08 2.56 18.08
CA LEU A 28 -24.09 1.76 19.30
C LEU A 28 -24.60 0.33 19.03
N VAL A 29 -25.65 0.17 18.22
CA VAL A 29 -26.16 -1.15 17.83
C VAL A 29 -25.12 -1.93 17.04
N GLY A 30 -24.48 -1.30 16.03
CA GLY A 30 -23.44 -1.93 15.23
C GLY A 30 -22.20 -2.29 16.05
N PHE A 31 -21.78 -1.41 16.96
CA PHE A 31 -20.70 -1.66 17.90
C PHE A 31 -21.01 -2.85 18.81
N LEU A 32 -22.18 -2.84 19.46
CA LEU A 32 -22.58 -3.91 20.36
C LEU A 32 -22.68 -5.26 19.66
N PHE A 33 -23.25 -5.28 18.46
CA PHE A 33 -23.34 -6.49 17.66
C PHE A 33 -21.95 -7.06 17.32
N SER A 34 -21.05 -6.22 16.78
CA SER A 34 -19.69 -6.64 16.44
C SER A 34 -18.90 -7.06 17.66
N PHE A 35 -19.04 -6.30 18.77
CA PHE A 35 -18.39 -6.62 20.04
C PHE A 35 -18.84 -7.97 20.59
N LEU A 36 -20.15 -8.22 20.67
CA LEU A 36 -20.68 -9.49 21.19
C LEU A 36 -20.22 -10.69 20.37
N LEU A 37 -20.20 -10.57 19.03
CA LEU A 37 -19.72 -11.65 18.17
C LEU A 37 -18.22 -11.95 18.40
N LEU A 38 -17.38 -10.91 18.43
CA LEU A 38 -15.95 -11.09 18.66
C LEU A 38 -15.66 -11.56 20.08
N PHE A 39 -16.41 -11.06 21.06
CA PHE A 39 -16.31 -11.46 22.45
C PHE A 39 -16.70 -12.91 22.68
N ASN A 40 -17.81 -13.37 22.05
CA ASN A 40 -18.17 -14.78 22.02
C ASN A 40 -17.03 -15.65 21.46
N ASN A 41 -16.46 -15.28 20.32
CA ASN A 41 -15.34 -16.04 19.75
C ASN A 41 -14.08 -16.02 20.62
N TYR A 42 -13.85 -14.94 21.35
CA TYR A 42 -12.78 -14.88 22.33
C TYR A 42 -13.04 -15.81 23.51
N LEU A 43 -14.26 -15.81 24.07
CA LEU A 43 -14.65 -16.68 25.16
C LEU A 43 -14.62 -18.17 24.78
N CYS A 44 -14.90 -18.52 23.54
CA CYS A 44 -14.78 -19.90 23.06
C CYS A 44 -13.36 -20.50 23.20
N ARG A 45 -12.32 -19.65 23.31
CA ARG A 45 -10.96 -20.12 23.60
C ARG A 45 -10.79 -20.58 25.05
N TRP A 46 -11.60 -20.02 25.96
CA TRP A 46 -11.56 -20.34 27.38
C TRP A 46 -12.56 -21.43 27.75
N PHE A 47 -13.70 -21.43 27.05
CA PHE A 47 -14.83 -22.36 27.30
C PHE A 47 -15.22 -23.10 26.01
N PRO A 48 -14.32 -23.97 25.47
CA PRO A 48 -14.53 -24.59 24.17
C PRO A 48 -15.69 -25.58 24.14
N ASN A 49 -16.10 -26.13 25.28
CA ASN A 49 -17.18 -27.12 25.39
C ASN A 49 -18.57 -26.49 25.63
N GLU A 50 -18.62 -25.22 26.01
CA GLU A 50 -19.86 -24.55 26.40
C GLU A 50 -20.33 -23.53 25.34
N LEU A 51 -19.41 -22.97 24.56
CA LEU A 51 -19.69 -21.92 23.59
C LEU A 51 -19.39 -22.38 22.18
N ILE A 52 -20.25 -21.96 21.24
CA ILE A 52 -20.08 -22.28 19.81
C ILE A 52 -19.40 -21.08 19.12
N PRO A 53 -18.22 -21.27 18.49
CA PRO A 53 -17.56 -20.19 17.76
C PRO A 53 -18.32 -19.84 16.47
N VAL A 54 -18.58 -18.56 16.28
CA VAL A 54 -19.14 -18.04 15.03
C VAL A 54 -18.04 -17.97 13.99
N LYS A 55 -18.16 -18.78 12.94
CA LYS A 55 -17.20 -18.81 11.85
C LYS A 55 -17.47 -17.66 10.88
N PHE A 56 -16.48 -16.78 10.72
CA PHE A 56 -16.52 -15.68 9.75
C PHE A 56 -16.01 -16.06 8.36
N TRP A 57 -15.71 -17.34 8.14
CA TRP A 57 -15.27 -17.87 6.86
C TRP A 57 -16.47 -18.48 6.12
N LEU A 58 -16.72 -17.94 4.93
CA LEU A 58 -17.71 -18.51 4.02
C LEU A 58 -16.99 -19.55 3.15
N ASN A 59 -17.47 -20.77 3.12
CA ASN A 59 -16.84 -21.86 2.40
C ASN A 59 -17.60 -22.17 1.10
N PHE A 60 -17.13 -21.63 -0.01
CA PHE A 60 -17.61 -21.94 -1.36
C PHE A 60 -16.71 -22.97 -2.08
N THR A 61 -15.86 -23.69 -1.36
CA THR A 61 -14.95 -24.69 -1.92
C THR A 61 -15.66 -25.74 -2.80
N PRO A 62 -16.91 -26.18 -2.55
CA PRO A 62 -17.63 -27.07 -3.46
C PRO A 62 -17.81 -26.49 -4.87
N ALA A 63 -17.92 -25.17 -5.01
CA ALA A 63 -18.06 -24.50 -6.29
C ALA A 63 -16.73 -24.43 -7.11
N ILE A 64 -15.61 -24.77 -6.52
CA ILE A 64 -14.29 -24.79 -7.20
C ILE A 64 -14.33 -25.64 -8.47
N LYS A 65 -15.04 -26.77 -8.45
CA LYS A 65 -15.15 -27.68 -9.60
C LYS A 65 -15.80 -27.04 -10.83
N LEU A 66 -16.60 -25.98 -10.63
CA LEU A 66 -17.25 -25.25 -11.72
C LEU A 66 -16.33 -24.24 -12.41
N PHE A 67 -15.21 -23.87 -11.76
CA PHE A 67 -14.29 -22.81 -12.24
C PHE A 67 -12.84 -23.30 -12.31
N PRO A 68 -12.53 -24.34 -13.11
CA PRO A 68 -11.19 -24.93 -13.17
C PRO A 68 -10.14 -23.91 -13.60
N THR A 69 -10.45 -23.01 -14.54
CA THR A 69 -9.54 -21.96 -15.01
C THR A 69 -9.08 -21.04 -13.88
N VAL A 70 -9.98 -20.64 -12.98
CA VAL A 70 -9.63 -19.79 -11.82
C VAL A 70 -8.69 -20.54 -10.87
N ILE A 71 -8.85 -21.84 -10.72
CA ILE A 71 -7.97 -22.67 -9.87
C ILE A 71 -6.60 -22.83 -10.49
N HIS A 72 -6.50 -23.07 -11.81
CA HIS A 72 -5.22 -23.06 -12.51
C HIS A 72 -4.49 -21.72 -12.35
N GLY A 73 -5.23 -20.60 -12.27
CA GLY A 73 -4.70 -19.27 -11.93
C GLY A 73 -4.41 -19.05 -10.43
N LYS A 74 -4.39 -20.13 -9.60
CA LYS A 74 -4.17 -20.06 -8.14
C LYS A 74 -5.20 -19.20 -7.39
N GLY A 75 -6.45 -19.11 -7.90
CA GLY A 75 -7.55 -18.34 -7.32
C GLY A 75 -8.35 -19.06 -6.23
N GLY A 76 -7.83 -20.14 -5.63
CA GLY A 76 -8.56 -20.93 -4.62
C GLY A 76 -9.04 -20.11 -3.41
N MET A 77 -8.29 -19.08 -3.02
CA MET A 77 -8.66 -18.19 -1.91
C MET A 77 -9.95 -17.39 -2.17
N LEU A 78 -10.33 -17.16 -3.44
CA LEU A 78 -11.55 -16.43 -3.79
C LEU A 78 -12.83 -17.20 -3.39
N PHE A 79 -12.73 -18.53 -3.20
CA PHE A 79 -13.83 -19.37 -2.79
C PHE A 79 -13.95 -19.56 -1.26
N SER A 80 -13.10 -18.90 -0.49
CA SER A 80 -13.15 -18.89 0.97
C SER A 80 -13.04 -17.48 1.53
N PRO A 81 -13.97 -16.56 1.19
CA PRO A 81 -13.91 -15.19 1.70
C PRO A 81 -14.14 -15.16 3.20
N GLN A 82 -13.40 -14.29 3.86
CA GLN A 82 -13.52 -14.02 5.28
C GLN A 82 -14.26 -12.70 5.51
N LEU A 83 -15.26 -12.72 6.40
CA LEU A 83 -15.95 -11.52 6.85
C LEU A 83 -15.14 -10.87 7.95
N ILE A 84 -14.55 -9.73 7.67
CA ILE A 84 -13.81 -8.92 8.64
C ILE A 84 -14.62 -7.65 8.91
N MET A 85 -15.18 -7.51 10.11
CA MET A 85 -16.07 -6.41 10.46
C MET A 85 -15.44 -5.03 10.25
N THR A 86 -14.15 -4.89 10.57
CA THR A 86 -13.40 -3.65 10.33
C THR A 86 -13.32 -3.30 8.84
N VAL A 87 -13.11 -4.29 7.98
CA VAL A 87 -13.05 -4.09 6.51
C VAL A 87 -14.42 -3.69 5.98
N ILE A 88 -15.51 -4.31 6.47
CA ILE A 88 -16.88 -3.97 6.08
C ILE A 88 -17.19 -2.52 6.47
N GLY A 89 -16.84 -2.11 7.69
CA GLY A 89 -17.03 -0.73 8.15
C GLY A 89 -16.24 0.30 7.33
N LEU A 90 -14.98 0.00 6.99
CA LEU A 90 -14.16 0.86 6.13
C LEU A 90 -14.65 0.88 4.68
N ALA A 91 -15.18 -0.22 4.17
CA ALA A 91 -15.69 -0.32 2.81
C ALA A 91 -16.84 0.68 2.55
N TYR A 92 -17.58 1.07 3.58
CA TYR A 92 -18.63 2.09 3.48
C TYR A 92 -18.09 3.46 3.01
N PHE A 93 -16.85 3.79 3.38
CA PHE A 93 -16.19 5.04 2.99
C PHE A 93 -15.46 4.95 1.65
N LEU A 94 -15.33 3.75 1.08
CA LEU A 94 -14.65 3.58 -0.20
C LEU A 94 -15.51 4.07 -1.37
N PRO A 95 -14.92 4.70 -2.39
CA PRO A 95 -15.61 4.97 -3.64
C PRO A 95 -16.13 3.67 -4.26
N SER A 96 -17.34 3.71 -4.82
CA SER A 96 -17.98 2.53 -5.45
C SER A 96 -17.12 1.91 -6.56
N GLU A 97 -16.43 2.74 -7.33
CA GLU A 97 -15.52 2.34 -8.40
C GLU A 97 -14.30 1.55 -7.84
N ALA A 98 -13.74 2.02 -6.72
CA ALA A 98 -12.65 1.31 -6.04
C ALA A 98 -13.12 -0.02 -5.47
N SER A 99 -14.27 -0.04 -4.79
CA SER A 99 -14.86 -1.28 -4.26
C SER A 99 -15.15 -2.30 -5.35
N LEU A 100 -15.72 -1.86 -6.48
CA LEU A 100 -15.99 -2.72 -7.63
C LEU A 100 -14.68 -3.29 -8.21
N SER A 101 -13.67 -2.44 -8.38
CA SER A 101 -12.36 -2.86 -8.90
C SER A 101 -11.67 -3.86 -7.98
N MET A 102 -11.74 -3.66 -6.66
CA MET A 102 -11.17 -4.56 -5.66
C MET A 102 -11.88 -5.92 -5.63
N TRP A 103 -13.19 -5.94 -5.90
CA TRP A 103 -13.95 -7.18 -5.98
C TRP A 103 -13.70 -7.93 -7.29
N PHE A 104 -13.79 -7.24 -8.42
CA PHE A 104 -13.73 -7.85 -9.76
C PHE A 104 -12.30 -8.15 -10.20
N GLY A 105 -11.34 -7.28 -9.85
CA GLY A 105 -9.94 -7.39 -10.27
C GLY A 105 -9.28 -8.74 -10.01
N PRO A 106 -9.36 -9.29 -8.78
CA PRO A 106 -8.79 -10.60 -8.47
C PRO A 106 -9.39 -11.75 -9.28
N TRP A 107 -10.69 -11.71 -9.57
CA TRP A 107 -11.36 -12.72 -10.41
C TRP A 107 -10.82 -12.65 -11.83
N LEU A 108 -10.81 -11.47 -12.43
CA LEU A 108 -10.30 -11.25 -13.78
C LEU A 108 -8.84 -11.69 -13.89
N TYR A 109 -8.01 -11.30 -12.91
CA TYR A 109 -6.61 -11.70 -12.87
C TYR A 109 -6.44 -13.22 -12.80
N CYS A 110 -7.18 -13.92 -11.94
CA CYS A 110 -7.09 -15.37 -11.82
C CYS A 110 -7.58 -16.10 -13.09
N VAL A 111 -8.59 -15.57 -13.79
CA VAL A 111 -9.05 -16.13 -15.08
C VAL A 111 -7.94 -15.99 -16.13
N ILE A 112 -7.36 -14.80 -16.27
CA ILE A 112 -6.27 -14.56 -17.23
C ILE A 112 -5.06 -15.43 -16.89
N ALA A 113 -4.61 -15.46 -15.64
CA ALA A 113 -3.50 -16.30 -15.18
C ALA A 113 -3.79 -17.80 -15.41
N GLY A 114 -5.04 -18.23 -15.23
CA GLY A 114 -5.46 -19.60 -15.50
C GLY A 114 -5.41 -19.97 -16.99
N ILE A 115 -5.80 -19.05 -17.87
CA ILE A 115 -5.65 -19.23 -19.32
C ILE A 115 -4.16 -19.41 -19.69
N PHE A 116 -3.26 -18.57 -19.17
CA PHE A 116 -1.83 -18.72 -19.40
C PHE A 116 -1.29 -20.04 -18.84
N ALA A 117 -1.77 -20.47 -17.67
CA ALA A 117 -1.39 -21.73 -17.07
C ALA A 117 -1.78 -22.95 -17.94
N THR A 118 -2.90 -22.91 -18.69
CA THR A 118 -3.27 -23.97 -19.64
C THR A 118 -2.29 -24.11 -20.81
N TYR A 119 -1.58 -23.03 -21.14
CA TYR A 119 -0.49 -23.02 -22.14
C TYR A 119 0.89 -23.31 -21.51
N GLY A 120 0.95 -23.73 -20.24
CA GLY A 120 2.19 -24.04 -19.56
C GLY A 120 2.96 -22.82 -19.05
N ILE A 121 2.38 -21.61 -19.07
CA ILE A 121 2.99 -20.37 -18.61
C ILE A 121 2.50 -20.09 -17.18
N GLU A 122 3.34 -20.31 -16.17
CA GLU A 122 3.02 -19.95 -14.80
C GLU A 122 3.21 -18.45 -14.57
N VAL A 123 2.11 -17.70 -14.55
CA VAL A 123 2.11 -16.25 -14.28
C VAL A 123 2.34 -15.99 -12.79
N ARG A 124 1.63 -16.71 -11.92
CA ARG A 124 1.60 -16.47 -10.48
C ARG A 124 2.54 -17.39 -9.72
N SER A 125 3.35 -16.80 -8.84
CA SER A 125 4.16 -17.55 -7.88
C SER A 125 3.53 -17.53 -6.50
N SER A 126 3.70 -18.62 -5.74
CA SER A 126 3.33 -18.68 -4.33
C SER A 126 4.40 -18.10 -3.40
N LYS A 127 5.57 -17.74 -3.94
CA LYS A 127 6.71 -17.24 -3.16
C LYS A 127 6.83 -15.73 -3.29
N MET A 128 6.99 -15.03 -2.17
CA MET A 128 7.43 -13.63 -2.18
C MET A 128 8.82 -13.54 -2.83
N MET A 129 9.11 -12.45 -3.53
CA MET A 129 10.38 -12.22 -4.23
C MET A 129 10.74 -13.32 -5.26
N SER A 130 9.76 -13.93 -5.90
CA SER A 130 9.99 -14.87 -6.98
C SER A 130 10.25 -14.17 -8.30
N MET A 131 11.02 -14.79 -9.20
CA MET A 131 11.25 -14.32 -10.57
C MET A 131 10.15 -14.82 -11.54
N ALA A 132 8.91 -14.96 -11.07
CA ALA A 132 7.75 -15.24 -11.93
C ALA A 132 7.35 -14.01 -12.75
N LEU A 133 6.42 -14.17 -13.69
CA LEU A 133 5.92 -13.05 -14.52
C LEU A 133 5.14 -12.02 -13.70
N GLU A 134 4.48 -12.43 -12.62
CA GLU A 134 3.63 -11.59 -11.78
C GLU A 134 4.31 -10.29 -11.30
N PRO A 135 5.52 -10.30 -10.66
CA PRO A 135 6.20 -9.09 -10.25
C PRO A 135 6.50 -8.12 -11.39
N PHE A 136 6.78 -8.62 -12.61
CA PHE A 136 7.06 -7.75 -13.75
C PHE A 136 5.80 -7.11 -14.33
N ILE A 137 4.67 -7.83 -14.32
CA ILE A 137 3.36 -7.26 -14.70
C ILE A 137 2.98 -6.14 -13.73
N PHE A 138 3.11 -6.37 -12.43
CA PHE A 138 2.87 -5.33 -11.42
C PHE A 138 3.86 -4.16 -11.54
N ALA A 139 5.14 -4.43 -11.80
CA ALA A 139 6.14 -3.38 -12.02
C ALA A 139 5.78 -2.48 -13.21
N GLY A 140 5.28 -3.07 -14.31
CA GLY A 140 4.76 -2.31 -15.45
C GLY A 140 3.58 -1.43 -15.07
N GLY A 141 2.63 -1.94 -14.29
CA GLY A 141 1.51 -1.17 -13.74
C GLY A 141 1.96 -0.03 -12.83
N TYR A 142 2.90 -0.28 -11.93
CA TYR A 142 3.49 0.74 -11.06
C TYR A 142 4.21 1.82 -11.86
N PHE A 143 4.97 1.42 -12.86
CA PHE A 143 5.63 2.37 -13.75
C PHE A 143 4.62 3.26 -14.49
N ALA A 144 3.54 2.67 -15.04
CA ALA A 144 2.48 3.41 -15.70
C ALA A 144 1.81 4.42 -14.76
N ILE A 145 1.48 4.02 -13.53
CA ILE A 145 0.89 4.92 -12.52
C ILE A 145 1.87 6.05 -12.17
N LEU A 146 3.16 5.73 -11.99
CA LEU A 146 4.20 6.76 -11.74
C LEU A 146 4.24 7.76 -12.89
N MET A 147 4.22 7.30 -14.14
CA MET A 147 4.21 8.19 -15.32
C MET A 147 2.98 9.10 -15.34
N ILE A 148 1.81 8.57 -14.98
CA ILE A 148 0.57 9.38 -14.86
C ILE A 148 0.73 10.45 -13.77
N ILE A 149 1.25 10.07 -12.59
CA ILE A 149 1.50 11.01 -11.47
C ILE A 149 2.44 12.13 -11.91
N LEU A 150 3.57 11.77 -12.53
CA LEU A 150 4.57 12.74 -13.00
C LEU A 150 4.03 13.63 -14.13
N TYR A 151 3.27 13.06 -15.06
CA TYR A 151 2.65 13.81 -16.16
C TYR A 151 1.60 14.81 -15.66
N THR A 152 0.72 14.37 -14.75
CA THR A 152 -0.34 15.22 -14.19
C THR A 152 0.24 16.35 -13.35
N GLY A 153 1.28 16.06 -12.55
CA GLY A 153 1.93 17.05 -11.68
C GLY A 153 3.15 17.75 -12.30
N ARG A 154 3.43 17.56 -13.60
CA ARG A 154 4.69 17.96 -14.25
C ARG A 154 5.08 19.41 -14.03
N GLN A 155 4.14 20.35 -14.09
CA GLN A 155 4.42 21.78 -13.91
C GLN A 155 4.83 22.07 -12.46
N PHE A 156 4.08 21.53 -11.50
CA PHE A 156 4.37 21.68 -10.08
C PHE A 156 5.72 21.07 -9.70
N TYR A 157 5.96 19.80 -10.08
CA TYR A 157 7.23 19.12 -9.77
C TYR A 157 8.43 19.81 -10.41
N TRP A 158 8.30 20.22 -11.67
CA TRP A 158 9.38 20.89 -12.38
C TRP A 158 9.72 22.27 -11.78
N ASN A 159 8.70 23.05 -11.45
CA ASN A 159 8.86 24.36 -10.83
C ASN A 159 9.43 24.24 -9.40
N THR A 160 8.96 23.25 -8.63
CA THR A 160 9.48 22.97 -7.29
C THR A 160 10.95 22.54 -7.34
N LEU A 161 11.31 21.66 -8.29
CA LEU A 161 12.69 21.23 -8.49
C LEU A 161 13.61 22.43 -8.84
N LYS A 162 13.20 23.28 -9.80
CA LYS A 162 13.97 24.47 -10.15
C LYS A 162 14.20 25.36 -8.93
N ARG A 163 13.16 25.61 -8.15
CA ARG A 163 13.25 26.49 -6.99
C ARG A 163 14.06 25.88 -5.84
N SER A 164 14.05 24.57 -5.69
CA SER A 164 14.86 23.86 -4.70
C SER A 164 16.37 24.00 -4.97
N VAL A 165 16.75 24.05 -6.25
CA VAL A 165 18.15 24.25 -6.69
C VAL A 165 18.54 25.74 -6.79
N GLY A 166 17.61 26.67 -6.48
CA GLY A 166 17.89 28.11 -6.49
C GLY A 166 17.60 28.80 -7.83
N LEU A 167 17.03 28.11 -8.81
CA LEU A 167 16.64 28.68 -10.10
C LEU A 167 15.29 29.41 -9.98
N ARG A 168 15.10 30.48 -10.80
CA ARG A 168 13.83 31.21 -10.83
C ARG A 168 12.70 30.36 -11.41
N SER A 169 11.54 30.33 -10.73
CA SER A 169 10.30 29.70 -11.21
C SER A 169 9.29 30.76 -11.62
N ARG A 170 8.44 30.43 -12.58
CA ARG A 170 7.36 31.31 -13.06
C ARG A 170 6.17 31.37 -12.11
N GLU A 171 5.99 30.35 -11.28
CA GLU A 171 4.86 30.22 -10.34
C GLU A 171 5.30 30.41 -8.89
N ALA A 172 4.42 30.94 -8.07
CA ALA A 172 4.62 31.02 -6.63
C ALA A 172 4.43 29.63 -6.02
N ILE A 173 5.52 29.06 -5.48
CA ILE A 173 5.52 27.73 -4.85
C ILE A 173 5.62 27.93 -3.34
N PRO A 174 4.81 27.22 -2.55
CA PRO A 174 4.88 27.27 -1.09
C PRO A 174 6.26 26.87 -0.58
N ASP A 175 6.76 27.57 0.44
CA ASP A 175 8.11 27.34 0.98
C ASP A 175 8.28 25.92 1.54
N PHE A 176 7.22 25.33 2.11
CA PHE A 176 7.28 23.95 2.58
C PHE A 176 7.57 22.94 1.47
N ALA A 177 7.06 23.17 0.24
CA ALA A 177 7.32 22.29 -0.89
C ALA A 177 8.78 22.37 -1.36
N ILE A 178 9.37 23.58 -1.29
CA ILE A 178 10.79 23.79 -1.62
C ILE A 178 11.69 23.07 -0.62
N VAL A 179 11.40 23.23 0.68
CA VAL A 179 12.14 22.54 1.75
C VAL A 179 11.97 21.03 1.63
N GLY A 180 10.73 20.55 1.41
CA GLY A 180 10.45 19.14 1.21
C GLY A 180 11.23 18.55 0.04
N MET A 181 11.29 19.24 -1.11
CA MET A 181 12.06 18.78 -2.27
C MET A 181 13.58 18.74 -1.97
N ARG A 182 14.12 19.72 -1.25
CA ARG A 182 15.54 19.70 -0.83
C ARG A 182 15.85 18.52 0.06
N LEU A 183 14.99 18.27 1.06
CA LEU A 183 15.15 17.12 1.96
C LEU A 183 15.03 15.79 1.20
N PHE A 184 14.10 15.70 0.25
CA PHE A 184 13.94 14.53 -0.60
C PHE A 184 15.19 14.26 -1.44
N LEU A 185 15.74 15.28 -2.10
CA LEU A 185 16.97 15.15 -2.89
C LEU A 185 18.16 14.77 -2.02
N ALA A 186 18.34 15.45 -0.87
CA ALA A 186 19.41 15.14 0.07
C ALA A 186 19.28 13.70 0.62
N GLY A 187 18.08 13.28 1.00
CA GLY A 187 17.80 11.93 1.47
C GLY A 187 18.05 10.87 0.40
N THR A 188 17.67 11.15 -0.85
CA THR A 188 17.94 10.25 -1.99
C THR A 188 19.43 10.07 -2.22
N ILE A 189 20.19 11.16 -2.20
CA ILE A 189 21.66 11.11 -2.35
C ILE A 189 22.28 10.35 -1.18
N LEU A 190 21.85 10.64 0.05
CA LEU A 190 22.33 9.95 1.24
C LEU A 190 22.05 8.45 1.20
N PHE A 191 20.86 8.07 0.75
CA PHE A 191 20.48 6.66 0.61
C PHE A 191 21.34 5.92 -0.43
N ILE A 192 21.60 6.54 -1.59
CA ILE A 192 22.51 5.98 -2.61
C ILE A 192 23.92 5.84 -2.03
N LEU A 193 24.39 6.83 -1.27
CA LEU A 193 25.69 6.79 -0.60
C LEU A 193 25.75 5.63 0.41
N GLN A 194 24.71 5.45 1.23
CA GLN A 194 24.62 4.34 2.18
C GLN A 194 24.67 2.99 1.48
N LEU A 195 23.92 2.82 0.38
CA LEU A 195 23.98 1.59 -0.41
C LEU A 195 25.39 1.31 -0.95
N HIS A 196 26.08 2.35 -1.40
CA HIS A 196 27.46 2.24 -1.87
C HIS A 196 28.42 1.86 -0.74
N LEU A 197 28.27 2.45 0.44
CA LEU A 197 29.09 2.12 1.61
C LEU A 197 28.91 0.68 2.11
N VAL A 198 27.70 0.13 1.94
CA VAL A 198 27.40 -1.30 2.24
C VAL A 198 28.03 -2.23 1.20
N GLY A 199 28.51 -1.70 0.08
CA GLY A 199 29.21 -2.46 -0.96
C GLY A 199 28.40 -2.69 -2.24
N LEU A 200 27.26 -2.01 -2.42
CA LEU A 200 26.51 -2.06 -3.67
C LEU A 200 27.18 -1.15 -4.71
N HIS A 201 27.32 -1.63 -5.94
CA HIS A 201 27.85 -0.80 -7.01
C HIS A 201 26.98 0.43 -7.23
N TRP A 202 27.57 1.62 -7.39
CA TRP A 202 26.86 2.90 -7.41
C TRP A 202 25.75 2.97 -8.48
N SER A 203 26.00 2.44 -9.69
CA SER A 203 25.01 2.44 -10.78
C SER A 203 23.78 1.58 -10.44
N ILE A 204 23.99 0.42 -9.81
CA ILE A 204 22.92 -0.46 -9.35
C ILE A 204 22.15 0.24 -8.22
N GLY A 205 22.87 0.90 -7.30
CA GLY A 205 22.27 1.68 -6.22
C GLY A 205 21.34 2.79 -6.69
N VAL A 206 21.71 3.51 -7.75
CA VAL A 206 20.85 4.55 -8.37
C VAL A 206 19.57 3.95 -8.93
N ILE A 207 19.67 2.89 -9.74
CA ILE A 207 18.50 2.24 -10.34
C ILE A 207 17.61 1.61 -9.25
N TYR A 208 18.21 0.96 -8.26
CA TYR A 208 17.50 0.39 -7.11
C TYR A 208 16.70 1.47 -6.37
N THR A 209 17.33 2.61 -6.09
CA THR A 209 16.70 3.74 -5.41
C THR A 209 15.54 4.31 -6.22
N PHE A 210 15.68 4.43 -7.54
CA PHE A 210 14.60 4.88 -8.41
C PHE A 210 13.39 3.94 -8.35
N ILE A 211 13.62 2.62 -8.41
CA ILE A 211 12.53 1.63 -8.33
C ILE A 211 11.88 1.68 -6.93
N ALA A 212 12.66 1.82 -5.87
CA ALA A 212 12.14 1.96 -4.51
C ALA A 212 11.25 3.22 -4.36
N ILE A 213 11.70 4.36 -4.86
CA ILE A 213 10.91 5.60 -4.87
C ILE A 213 9.63 5.41 -5.68
N MET A 214 9.68 4.75 -6.84
CA MET A 214 8.51 4.40 -7.64
C MET A 214 7.50 3.61 -6.81
N VAL A 215 7.93 2.57 -6.11
CA VAL A 215 7.05 1.73 -5.28
C VAL A 215 6.40 2.56 -4.19
N PHE A 216 7.16 3.34 -3.42
CA PHE A 216 6.61 4.16 -2.34
C PHE A 216 5.65 5.25 -2.85
N ALA A 217 5.97 5.92 -3.95
CA ALA A 217 5.12 6.95 -4.54
C ALA A 217 3.78 6.37 -5.00
N VAL A 218 3.81 5.22 -5.69
CA VAL A 218 2.60 4.56 -6.20
C VAL A 218 1.75 4.01 -5.06
N VAL A 219 2.36 3.30 -4.09
CA VAL A 219 1.63 2.78 -2.92
C VAL A 219 0.97 3.92 -2.14
N SER A 220 1.70 5.02 -1.91
CA SER A 220 1.14 6.20 -1.23
C SER A 220 -0.03 6.80 -1.98
N ARG A 221 0.04 6.88 -3.30
CA ARG A 221 -1.03 7.41 -4.14
C ARG A 221 -2.26 6.50 -4.14
N VAL A 222 -2.04 5.20 -4.35
CA VAL A 222 -3.13 4.21 -4.35
C VAL A 222 -3.83 4.19 -3.00
N LEU A 223 -3.07 4.15 -1.89
CA LEU A 223 -3.62 4.17 -0.54
C LEU A 223 -4.45 5.44 -0.27
N ALA A 224 -3.96 6.60 -0.72
CA ALA A 224 -4.64 7.87 -0.54
C ALA A 224 -5.97 7.93 -1.33
N GLU A 225 -6.03 7.38 -2.53
CA GLU A 225 -7.22 7.41 -3.38
C GLU A 225 -8.23 6.31 -3.05
N THR A 226 -7.74 5.08 -2.84
CA THR A 226 -8.63 3.95 -2.60
C THR A 226 -9.06 3.83 -1.14
N GLY A 227 -8.25 4.33 -0.19
CA GLY A 227 -8.50 4.15 1.24
C GLY A 227 -8.30 2.72 1.72
N ALA A 228 -7.68 1.86 0.91
CA ALA A 228 -7.29 0.53 1.35
C ALA A 228 -6.20 0.66 2.41
N PHE A 229 -6.42 0.11 3.60
CA PHE A 229 -5.50 0.26 4.72
C PHE A 229 -4.38 -0.79 4.73
N GLU A 230 -4.49 -1.82 3.93
CA GLU A 230 -3.47 -2.86 3.78
C GLU A 230 -3.25 -3.15 2.29
N ILE A 231 -2.22 -2.53 1.73
CA ILE A 231 -1.78 -2.82 0.36
C ILE A 231 -0.43 -3.52 0.44
N GLY A 232 -0.40 -4.79 0.04
CA GLY A 232 0.83 -5.53 -0.16
C GLY A 232 1.61 -4.97 -1.36
N THR A 233 2.91 -4.77 -1.21
CA THR A 233 3.77 -4.48 -2.35
C THR A 233 4.18 -5.81 -2.99
N TYR A 234 3.80 -6.02 -4.24
CA TYR A 234 4.24 -7.19 -5.03
C TYR A 234 5.46 -6.86 -5.89
N VAL A 235 5.94 -5.62 -5.83
CA VAL A 235 7.05 -5.09 -6.62
C VAL A 235 8.25 -4.87 -5.73
N TYR A 236 9.24 -5.73 -5.84
CA TYR A 236 10.50 -5.63 -5.12
C TYR A 236 11.61 -5.16 -6.06
N PRO A 237 12.33 -4.08 -5.74
CA PRO A 237 13.42 -3.58 -6.60
C PRO A 237 14.47 -4.62 -6.93
N CYS A 238 14.81 -5.51 -5.97
CA CYS A 238 15.75 -6.60 -6.18
C CYS A 238 15.29 -7.57 -7.28
N VAL A 239 14.00 -7.98 -7.26
CA VAL A 239 13.44 -8.93 -8.23
C VAL A 239 13.46 -8.36 -9.64
N ILE A 240 13.10 -7.07 -9.78
CA ILE A 240 13.12 -6.39 -11.08
C ILE A 240 14.54 -6.36 -11.63
N LEU A 241 15.52 -5.94 -10.80
CA LEU A 241 16.93 -5.88 -11.23
C LEU A 241 17.50 -7.25 -11.55
N TRP A 242 17.15 -8.27 -10.77
CA TRP A 242 17.60 -9.64 -11.05
C TRP A 242 17.06 -10.16 -12.38
N GLY A 243 15.80 -9.87 -12.69
CA GLY A 243 15.18 -10.30 -13.94
C GLY A 243 15.72 -9.60 -15.16
N PHE A 244 16.02 -8.30 -15.07
CA PHE A 244 16.54 -7.53 -16.21
C PHE A 244 18.04 -7.71 -16.44
N LEU A 245 18.85 -7.75 -15.36
CA LEU A 245 20.30 -7.81 -15.46
C LEU A 245 20.86 -9.23 -15.38
N GLY A 246 20.12 -10.14 -14.77
CA GLY A 246 20.56 -11.50 -14.53
C GLY A 246 21.57 -11.65 -13.39
N ALA A 247 21.62 -12.84 -12.80
CA ALA A 247 22.48 -13.13 -11.65
C ALA A 247 23.98 -13.05 -11.99
N GLY A 248 24.35 -13.41 -13.22
CA GLY A 248 25.74 -13.37 -13.68
C GLY A 248 26.31 -11.96 -13.79
N ALA A 249 25.51 -10.99 -14.24
CA ALA A 249 25.95 -9.60 -14.34
C ALA A 249 26.00 -8.89 -12.98
N LEU A 250 25.14 -9.27 -12.04
CA LEU A 250 25.05 -8.62 -10.72
C LEU A 250 26.13 -9.15 -9.75
N GLY A 251 26.48 -10.41 -9.85
CA GLY A 251 27.39 -11.07 -8.91
C GLY A 251 26.73 -11.36 -7.54
N PRO A 252 27.30 -12.30 -6.75
CA PRO A 252 26.66 -12.79 -5.54
C PRO A 252 26.52 -11.71 -4.44
N GLN A 253 27.50 -10.84 -4.30
CA GLN A 253 27.50 -9.78 -3.29
C GLN A 253 26.32 -8.79 -3.51
N ASN A 254 26.16 -8.26 -4.73
CA ASN A 254 25.08 -7.32 -5.04
C ASN A 254 23.70 -7.98 -4.91
N LEU A 255 23.56 -9.26 -5.27
CA LEU A 255 22.31 -10.01 -5.10
C LEU A 255 21.89 -10.08 -3.63
N VAL A 256 22.82 -10.42 -2.73
CA VAL A 256 22.53 -10.53 -1.28
C VAL A 256 22.22 -9.18 -0.69
N ILE A 257 23.00 -8.14 -1.00
CA ILE A 257 22.76 -6.78 -0.49
C ILE A 257 21.38 -6.29 -0.91
N MET A 258 21.03 -6.39 -2.19
CA MET A 258 19.71 -5.96 -2.68
C MET A 258 18.56 -6.75 -2.04
N PHE A 259 18.75 -8.05 -1.81
CA PHE A 259 17.77 -8.88 -1.11
C PHE A 259 17.53 -8.39 0.31
N LEU A 260 18.61 -8.21 1.09
CA LEU A 260 18.52 -7.75 2.48
C LEU A 260 17.88 -6.36 2.57
N VAL A 261 18.31 -5.43 1.72
CA VAL A 261 17.73 -4.08 1.69
C VAL A 261 16.25 -4.12 1.31
N SER A 262 15.86 -4.91 0.31
CA SER A 262 14.45 -5.06 -0.06
C SER A 262 13.61 -5.69 1.05
N THR A 263 14.17 -6.65 1.78
CA THR A 263 13.49 -7.28 2.91
C THR A 263 13.24 -6.29 4.04
N VAL A 264 14.20 -5.41 4.33
CA VAL A 264 14.04 -4.40 5.39
C VAL A 264 13.08 -3.29 4.95
N LEU A 265 13.21 -2.75 3.72
CA LEU A 265 12.43 -1.61 3.26
C LEU A 265 10.98 -1.95 2.91
N LEU A 266 10.72 -3.16 2.37
CA LEU A 266 9.47 -3.49 1.70
C LEU A 266 8.79 -4.75 2.25
N ALA A 267 9.34 -5.38 3.28
CA ALA A 267 8.81 -6.65 3.81
C ALA A 267 7.40 -6.55 4.38
N ALA A 268 7.02 -5.38 4.86
CA ALA A 268 5.70 -5.13 5.41
C ALA A 268 5.18 -3.78 4.94
N PRO A 269 4.36 -3.76 3.88
CA PRO A 269 3.82 -2.51 3.32
C PRO A 269 2.97 -1.71 4.30
N GLY A 270 2.34 -2.39 5.27
CA GLY A 270 1.63 -1.74 6.36
C GLY A 270 2.53 -0.95 7.33
N TRP A 271 3.85 -1.10 7.22
CA TRP A 271 4.83 -0.38 8.06
C TRP A 271 5.49 0.78 7.31
N CYS A 272 5.10 1.02 6.06
CA CYS A 272 5.55 2.19 5.33
C CYS A 272 4.96 3.47 5.93
N VAL A 273 5.78 4.29 6.53
CA VAL A 273 5.36 5.56 7.18
C VAL A 273 4.80 6.55 6.16
N MET A 274 5.31 6.57 4.93
CA MET A 274 4.97 7.56 3.91
C MET A 274 3.47 7.65 3.57
N PRO A 275 2.73 6.55 3.34
CA PRO A 275 1.30 6.62 3.06
C PRO A 275 0.49 7.21 4.22
N PHE A 276 0.81 6.79 5.45
CA PHE A 276 0.13 7.29 6.66
C PHE A 276 0.45 8.75 6.92
N PHE A 277 1.68 9.16 6.67
CA PHE A 277 2.12 10.54 6.80
C PHE A 277 1.39 11.46 5.82
N ASN A 278 1.20 11.03 4.56
CA ASN A 278 0.41 11.77 3.57
C ASN A 278 -1.05 11.94 4.02
N GLN A 279 -1.64 10.92 4.63
CA GLN A 279 -3.00 11.00 5.15
C GLN A 279 -3.07 11.93 6.37
N ALA A 280 -2.11 11.85 7.29
CA ALA A 280 -2.03 12.74 8.44
C ALA A 280 -1.86 14.21 8.02
N MET A 281 -1.03 14.49 7.02
CA MET A 281 -0.89 15.83 6.47
C MET A 281 -2.18 16.35 5.84
N LYS A 282 -2.91 15.50 5.11
CA LYS A 282 -4.19 15.88 4.50
C LYS A 282 -5.29 16.09 5.55
N LEU A 283 -5.29 15.30 6.62
CA LEU A 283 -6.19 15.51 7.77
C LEU A 283 -5.90 16.85 8.44
N ALA A 284 -4.63 17.16 8.67
CA ALA A 284 -4.19 18.43 9.26
C ALA A 284 -4.59 19.64 8.40
N ASP A 285 -4.45 19.53 7.07
CA ASP A 285 -4.86 20.54 6.10
C ASP A 285 -6.38 20.78 6.16
N GLY A 286 -7.18 19.70 6.22
CA GLY A 286 -8.64 19.78 6.33
C GLY A 286 -9.13 20.45 7.62
N HIS A 287 -8.39 20.33 8.70
CA HIS A 287 -8.66 20.96 9.99
C HIS A 287 -7.89 22.27 10.23
N GLN A 288 -7.27 22.82 9.20
CA GLN A 288 -6.47 24.08 9.25
C GLN A 288 -5.34 24.05 10.30
N ILE A 289 -4.83 22.87 10.62
CA ILE A 289 -3.69 22.71 11.53
C ILE A 289 -2.40 23.06 10.78
N GLN A 290 -1.50 23.78 11.43
CA GLN A 290 -0.22 24.14 10.82
C GLN A 290 0.59 22.89 10.45
N LEU A 291 0.83 22.68 9.15
CA LEU A 291 1.55 21.52 8.62
C LEU A 291 2.95 21.37 9.25
N ASN A 292 3.64 22.48 9.55
CA ASN A 292 4.94 22.44 10.23
C ASN A 292 4.90 21.78 11.62
N LYS A 293 3.79 21.93 12.35
CA LYS A 293 3.61 21.27 13.64
C LYS A 293 3.36 19.77 13.44
N THR A 294 2.52 19.40 12.46
CA THR A 294 2.24 18.00 12.13
C THR A 294 3.50 17.26 11.73
N VAL A 295 4.35 17.87 10.88
CA VAL A 295 5.64 17.29 10.48
C VAL A 295 6.56 17.09 11.68
N LYS A 296 6.71 18.11 12.54
CA LYS A 296 7.57 18.01 13.73
C LYS A 296 7.12 16.89 14.67
N TRP A 297 5.82 16.80 14.97
CA TRP A 297 5.30 15.74 15.84
C TRP A 297 5.35 14.37 15.19
N GLY A 298 5.09 14.27 13.88
CA GLY A 298 5.19 13.00 13.15
C GLY A 298 6.63 12.47 13.00
N LEU A 299 7.66 13.29 13.21
CA LEU A 299 9.05 12.83 13.25
C LEU A 299 9.52 12.43 14.66
N VAL A 300 8.78 12.81 15.70
CA VAL A 300 9.10 12.50 17.11
C VAL A 300 8.43 11.19 17.57
N VAL A 301 7.31 10.83 16.95
CA VAL A 301 6.59 9.57 17.21
C VAL A 301 7.11 8.45 16.32
#